data_af7b6ae456e092d85f7223bcc4c51556
#
_entry.id   af7b6ae456e092d85f7223bcc4c51556
#
_cell.length_a   1.000
_cell.length_b   1.000
_cell.length_c   1.000
_cell.angle_alpha   90.00
_cell.angle_beta   90.00
_cell.angle_gamma   90.00
#
_symmetry.space_group_name_H-M   'P 1'
#
loop_
_entity.id
_entity.type
_entity.pdbx_description
1 polymer ?
#
loop_
_entity_poly.entity_id
_entity_poly.type
_entity_poly.pdbx_seq_one_letter_code
_entity_poly.pdbx_strand_id
1 'polypeptide(L)'
;TIERVTSYARAPTLKRRTVEELKDLKEAGLTRIHVGLESGSEKVLKMVKKGITQDDIVEGGKHVKEAGIELSEYIMPGLGGRTLSEEHARETARLLNMIEPDFIRVRTFALHPMSPMVEMVENGSFVPMTDEEIVAEIRLLVESLREMHSYFSCADFGLNLLMYVDGFLDEKKAVMLKDLDEYLSLSDEQRQ
;
A
#
# COMPACT_ATOMS: atom_id res chain seq x y z
N THR A 1 -14.99 16.65 -22.33
CA THR A 1 -13.66 16.06 -22.63
C THR A 1 -13.33 15.09 -21.52
N ILE A 2 -12.90 13.86 -21.85
CA ILE A 2 -12.40 12.89 -20.87
C ILE A 2 -10.93 13.25 -20.64
N GLU A 3 -10.58 13.54 -19.38
CA GLU A 3 -9.21 13.93 -19.01
C GLU A 3 -8.38 12.74 -18.52
N ARG A 4 -9.05 11.69 -18.00
CA ARG A 4 -8.38 10.50 -17.44
C ARG A 4 -9.21 9.25 -17.68
N VAL A 5 -8.54 8.19 -18.10
CA VAL A 5 -9.08 6.82 -18.12
C VAL A 5 -8.26 5.97 -17.18
N THR A 6 -8.92 5.33 -16.22
CA THR A 6 -8.26 4.48 -15.22
C THR A 6 -8.81 3.07 -15.29
N SER A 7 -7.97 2.09 -14.92
CA SER A 7 -8.38 0.69 -14.79
C SER A 7 -7.80 0.08 -13.53
N TYR A 8 -8.45 -0.97 -13.03
CA TYR A 8 -7.89 -1.85 -12.00
C TYR A 8 -7.27 -3.07 -12.67
N ALA A 9 -6.13 -3.51 -12.15
CA ALA A 9 -5.49 -4.74 -12.61
C ALA A 9 -4.90 -5.53 -11.42
N ARG A 10 -4.69 -6.82 -11.62
CA ARG A 10 -3.94 -7.65 -10.69
C ARG A 10 -2.48 -7.75 -11.15
N ALA A 11 -1.53 -7.74 -10.22
CA ALA A 11 -0.11 -7.84 -10.49
C ALA A 11 0.27 -9.03 -11.41
N PRO A 12 -0.25 -10.27 -11.22
CA PRO A 12 0.03 -11.37 -12.15
C PRO A 12 -0.47 -11.14 -13.59
N THR A 13 -1.50 -10.33 -13.75
CA THR A 13 -2.00 -9.97 -15.10
C THR A 13 -1.04 -9.03 -15.78
N LEU A 14 -0.55 -8.03 -15.06
CA LEU A 14 0.41 -7.05 -15.58
C LEU A 14 1.76 -7.69 -15.91
N LYS A 15 2.27 -8.57 -15.05
CA LYS A 15 3.49 -9.34 -15.29
C LYS A 15 3.44 -10.17 -16.60
N ARG A 16 2.26 -10.73 -16.92
CA ARG A 16 2.08 -11.51 -18.16
C ARG A 16 1.94 -10.66 -19.44
N ARG A 17 1.70 -9.35 -19.30
CA ARG A 17 1.67 -8.43 -20.43
C ARG A 17 3.07 -7.98 -20.79
N THR A 18 3.34 -7.85 -22.08
CA THR A 18 4.55 -7.18 -22.53
C THR A 18 4.43 -5.66 -22.34
N VAL A 19 5.55 -4.98 -22.27
CA VAL A 19 5.59 -3.52 -22.20
C VAL A 19 4.92 -2.90 -23.43
N GLU A 20 5.08 -3.51 -24.61
CA GLU A 20 4.47 -3.07 -25.87
C GLU A 20 2.94 -3.15 -25.80
N GLU A 21 2.37 -4.26 -25.31
CA GLU A 21 0.91 -4.37 -25.12
C GLU A 21 0.37 -3.30 -24.16
N LEU A 22 1.14 -2.92 -23.13
CA LEU A 22 0.76 -1.84 -22.21
C LEU A 22 0.90 -0.46 -22.86
N LYS A 23 1.92 -0.26 -23.73
CA LYS A 23 2.04 0.98 -24.54
C LYS A 23 0.86 1.16 -25.49
N ASP A 24 0.40 0.08 -26.14
CA ASP A 24 -0.80 0.12 -26.99
C ASP A 24 -2.04 0.57 -26.19
N LEU A 25 -2.19 0.11 -24.93
CA LEU A 25 -3.27 0.55 -24.04
C LEU A 25 -3.13 2.03 -23.67
N LYS A 26 -1.90 2.50 -23.45
CA LYS A 26 -1.63 3.92 -23.18
C LYS A 26 -2.01 4.78 -24.38
N GLU A 27 -1.61 4.39 -25.60
CA GLU A 27 -1.95 5.08 -26.83
C GLU A 27 -3.47 5.10 -27.09
N ALA A 28 -4.18 4.03 -26.68
CA ALA A 28 -5.63 3.97 -26.71
C ALA A 28 -6.31 4.86 -25.63
N GLY A 29 -5.52 5.53 -24.76
CA GLY A 29 -6.00 6.51 -23.77
C GLY A 29 -6.00 6.06 -22.32
N LEU A 30 -5.50 4.85 -21.99
CA LEU A 30 -5.36 4.42 -20.60
C LEU A 30 -4.24 5.23 -19.92
N THR A 31 -4.60 6.02 -18.89
CA THR A 31 -3.65 6.93 -18.24
C THR A 31 -3.15 6.43 -16.90
N ARG A 32 -3.93 5.61 -16.18
CA ARG A 32 -3.56 5.10 -14.86
C ARG A 32 -4.06 3.68 -14.62
N ILE A 33 -3.23 2.87 -13.98
CA ILE A 33 -3.62 1.55 -13.48
C ILE A 33 -3.53 1.53 -11.96
N HIS A 34 -4.59 1.03 -11.32
CA HIS A 34 -4.65 0.77 -9.89
C HIS A 34 -4.40 -0.71 -9.61
N VAL A 35 -3.50 -1.01 -8.68
CA VAL A 35 -3.11 -2.36 -8.30
C VAL A 35 -3.20 -2.51 -6.79
N GLY A 36 -3.71 -3.63 -6.32
CA GLY A 36 -3.68 -3.99 -4.91
C GLY A 36 -2.42 -4.81 -4.61
N LEU A 37 -1.35 -4.14 -4.20
CA LEU A 37 -0.19 -4.77 -3.59
C LEU A 37 -0.57 -5.37 -2.23
N GLU A 38 -1.31 -4.63 -1.42
CA GLU A 38 -1.80 -4.89 -0.06
C GLU A 38 -0.66 -5.12 0.95
N SER A 39 0.27 -6.03 0.66
CA SER A 39 1.44 -6.37 1.48
C SER A 39 2.63 -6.77 0.62
N GLY A 40 3.83 -6.38 1.04
CA GLY A 40 5.07 -6.90 0.50
C GLY A 40 5.53 -8.22 1.15
N SER A 41 4.95 -8.61 2.29
CA SER A 41 5.32 -9.86 2.97
C SER A 41 4.66 -11.07 2.31
N GLU A 42 5.46 -12.02 1.87
CA GLU A 42 4.99 -13.32 1.35
C GLU A 42 4.13 -14.07 2.38
N LYS A 43 4.47 -13.95 3.67
CA LYS A 43 3.70 -14.60 4.75
C LYS A 43 2.31 -13.98 4.87
N VAL A 44 2.21 -12.65 4.82
CA VAL A 44 0.93 -11.95 4.87
C VAL A 44 0.11 -12.27 3.64
N LEU A 45 0.69 -12.18 2.43
CA LEU A 45 0.00 -12.50 1.16
C LEU A 45 -0.54 -13.93 1.15
N LYS A 46 0.24 -14.89 1.70
CA LYS A 46 -0.19 -16.29 1.84
C LYS A 46 -1.28 -16.46 2.89
N MET A 47 -1.15 -15.81 4.04
CA MET A 47 -2.14 -15.85 5.11
C MET A 47 -3.51 -15.39 4.63
N VAL A 48 -3.58 -14.28 3.91
CA VAL A 48 -4.84 -13.74 3.36
C VAL A 48 -5.24 -14.36 2.02
N LYS A 49 -4.50 -15.35 1.54
CA LYS A 49 -4.76 -16.05 0.28
C LYS A 49 -4.90 -15.11 -0.92
N LYS A 50 -4.06 -14.06 -0.98
CA LYS A 50 -4.09 -13.06 -2.06
C LYS A 50 -3.80 -13.67 -3.42
N GLY A 51 -2.99 -14.77 -3.47
CA GLY A 51 -2.66 -15.50 -4.69
C GLY A 51 -1.80 -14.70 -5.67
N ILE A 52 -0.87 -13.92 -5.14
CA ILE A 52 0.17 -13.18 -5.86
C ILE A 52 1.51 -13.36 -5.13
N THR A 53 2.60 -13.18 -5.82
CA THR A 53 3.97 -13.23 -5.28
C THR A 53 4.62 -11.86 -5.32
N GLN A 54 5.72 -11.69 -4.58
CA GLN A 54 6.55 -10.48 -4.65
C GLN A 54 7.04 -10.21 -6.08
N ASP A 55 7.41 -11.27 -6.80
CA ASP A 55 7.88 -11.19 -8.19
C ASP A 55 6.76 -10.71 -9.14
N ASP A 56 5.50 -11.17 -8.93
CA ASP A 56 4.36 -10.66 -9.69
C ASP A 56 4.16 -9.16 -9.48
N ILE A 57 4.32 -8.70 -8.24
CA ILE A 57 4.16 -7.28 -7.86
C ILE A 57 5.24 -6.44 -8.53
N VAL A 58 6.52 -6.83 -8.38
CA VAL A 58 7.65 -6.05 -8.87
C VAL A 58 7.68 -6.00 -10.40
N GLU A 59 7.60 -7.15 -11.06
CA GLU A 59 7.66 -7.20 -12.53
C GLU A 59 6.42 -6.56 -13.16
N GLY A 60 5.23 -6.84 -12.63
CA GLY A 60 4.00 -6.21 -13.11
C GLY A 60 4.02 -4.68 -12.96
N GLY A 61 4.51 -4.18 -11.82
CA GLY A 61 4.65 -2.74 -11.58
C GLY A 61 5.66 -2.09 -12.51
N LYS A 62 6.83 -2.72 -12.71
CA LYS A 62 7.86 -2.23 -13.66
C LYS A 62 7.35 -2.15 -15.09
N HIS A 63 6.62 -3.16 -15.57
CA HIS A 63 6.04 -3.14 -16.92
C HIS A 63 5.11 -1.93 -17.12
N VAL A 64 4.27 -1.61 -16.12
CA VAL A 64 3.38 -0.44 -16.17
C VAL A 64 4.18 0.86 -16.22
N LYS A 65 5.21 1.00 -15.37
CA LYS A 65 6.08 2.18 -15.33
C LYS A 65 6.85 2.36 -16.63
N GLU A 66 7.40 1.28 -17.18
CA GLU A 66 8.15 1.30 -18.45
C GLU A 66 7.25 1.63 -19.66
N ALA A 67 5.99 1.21 -19.63
CA ALA A 67 4.99 1.61 -20.60
C ALA A 67 4.58 3.10 -20.49
N GLY A 68 5.00 3.77 -19.40
CA GLY A 68 4.69 5.17 -19.12
C GLY A 68 3.23 5.40 -18.69
N ILE A 69 2.54 4.38 -18.20
CA ILE A 69 1.22 4.50 -17.56
C ILE A 69 1.44 4.82 -16.09
N GLU A 70 0.66 5.74 -15.51
CA GLU A 70 0.71 6.01 -14.08
C GLU A 70 0.32 4.77 -13.27
N LEU A 71 1.18 4.38 -12.32
CA LEU A 71 0.93 3.26 -11.43
C LEU A 71 0.49 3.74 -10.05
N SER A 72 -0.62 3.20 -9.58
CA SER A 72 -1.15 3.48 -8.24
C SER A 72 -1.27 2.17 -7.45
N GLU A 73 -0.41 2.01 -6.44
CA GLU A 73 -0.39 0.83 -5.58
C GLU A 73 -1.18 1.07 -4.29
N TYR A 74 -2.11 0.16 -4.00
CA TYR A 74 -2.79 0.12 -2.71
C TYR A 74 -2.03 -0.75 -1.72
N ILE A 75 -1.81 -0.24 -0.52
CA ILE A 75 -1.22 -0.95 0.61
C ILE A 75 -2.22 -1.00 1.76
N MET A 76 -2.12 -2.04 2.60
CA MET A 76 -3.11 -2.26 3.66
C MET A 76 -2.44 -2.42 5.04
N PRO A 77 -2.04 -1.31 5.70
CA PRO A 77 -1.51 -1.36 7.06
C PRO A 77 -2.46 -2.06 8.02
N GLY A 78 -1.90 -2.85 8.94
CA GLY A 78 -2.63 -3.69 9.86
C GLY A 78 -2.95 -5.10 9.35
N LEU A 79 -2.79 -5.37 8.04
CA LEU A 79 -3.11 -6.67 7.43
C LEU A 79 -2.24 -7.82 7.96
N GLY A 80 -1.03 -7.52 8.45
CA GLY A 80 -0.12 -8.50 9.06
C GLY A 80 -0.49 -8.88 10.51
N GLY A 81 -1.40 -8.13 11.15
CA GLY A 81 -1.64 -8.21 12.58
C GLY A 81 -0.36 -7.90 13.38
N ARG A 82 -0.43 -8.01 14.71
CA ARG A 82 0.72 -7.72 15.57
C ARG A 82 1.97 -8.54 15.26
N THR A 83 1.79 -9.80 14.88
CA THR A 83 2.91 -10.74 14.71
C THR A 83 3.77 -10.45 13.48
N LEU A 84 3.16 -9.95 12.40
CA LEU A 84 3.85 -9.73 11.13
C LEU A 84 3.97 -8.24 10.75
N SER A 85 3.63 -7.32 11.66
CA SER A 85 3.60 -5.88 11.39
C SER A 85 4.94 -5.33 10.89
N GLU A 86 6.05 -5.61 11.59
CA GLU A 86 7.37 -5.14 11.16
C GLU A 86 7.78 -5.71 9.80
N GLU A 87 7.59 -7.03 9.59
CA GLU A 87 7.89 -7.67 8.30
C GLU A 87 7.00 -7.06 7.19
N HIS A 88 5.70 -6.87 7.49
CA HIS A 88 4.76 -6.25 6.56
C HIS A 88 5.22 -4.86 6.12
N ALA A 89 5.55 -3.98 7.07
CA ALA A 89 6.00 -2.62 6.77
C ALA A 89 7.29 -2.61 5.94
N ARG A 90 8.33 -3.34 6.37
CA ARG A 90 9.64 -3.34 5.72
C ARG A 90 9.62 -3.97 4.33
N GLU A 91 8.95 -5.12 4.18
CA GLU A 91 8.86 -5.79 2.88
C GLU A 91 7.99 -5.00 1.91
N THR A 92 6.91 -4.37 2.38
CA THR A 92 6.09 -3.48 1.57
C THR A 92 6.91 -2.29 1.06
N ALA A 93 7.66 -1.63 1.94
CA ALA A 93 8.56 -0.55 1.55
C ALA A 93 9.65 -1.02 0.56
N ARG A 94 10.19 -2.23 0.78
CA ARG A 94 11.20 -2.80 -0.13
C ARG A 94 10.67 -2.96 -1.56
N LEU A 95 9.46 -3.51 -1.72
CA LEU A 95 8.88 -3.67 -3.05
C LEU A 95 8.54 -2.31 -3.68
N LEU A 96 7.94 -1.39 -2.92
CA LEU A 96 7.65 -0.04 -3.40
C LEU A 96 8.92 0.70 -3.84
N ASN A 97 10.03 0.55 -3.10
CA ASN A 97 11.34 1.10 -3.47
C ASN A 97 11.92 0.49 -4.76
N MET A 98 11.50 -0.72 -5.15
CA MET A 98 11.94 -1.38 -6.40
C MET A 98 11.10 -0.97 -7.60
N ILE A 99 9.84 -0.57 -7.37
CA ILE A 99 8.85 -0.25 -8.40
C ILE A 99 8.80 1.26 -8.67
N GLU A 100 8.94 2.07 -7.61
CA GLU A 100 8.77 3.52 -7.62
C GLU A 100 7.43 3.94 -8.27
N PRO A 101 6.27 3.51 -7.69
CA PRO A 101 4.97 3.83 -8.25
C PRO A 101 4.70 5.33 -8.17
N ASP A 102 3.81 5.85 -9.03
CA ASP A 102 3.44 7.28 -9.00
C ASP A 102 2.58 7.61 -7.77
N PHE A 103 1.79 6.63 -7.30
CA PHE A 103 0.93 6.78 -6.13
C PHE A 103 1.03 5.57 -5.20
N ILE A 104 1.18 5.82 -3.92
CA ILE A 104 1.06 4.85 -2.82
C ILE A 104 -0.17 5.24 -2.01
N ARG A 105 -1.20 4.39 -2.03
CA ARG A 105 -2.48 4.67 -1.40
C ARG A 105 -2.71 3.75 -0.22
N VAL A 106 -2.86 4.35 0.94
CA VAL A 106 -3.13 3.63 2.18
C VAL A 106 -4.61 3.25 2.26
N ARG A 107 -4.86 2.01 2.64
CA ARG A 107 -6.17 1.47 3.00
C ARG A 107 -6.02 0.73 4.31
N THR A 108 -6.29 1.36 5.42
CA THR A 108 -6.19 0.73 6.75
C THR A 108 -7.04 -0.54 6.80
N PHE A 109 -6.44 -1.64 7.25
CA PHE A 109 -7.15 -2.89 7.42
C PHE A 109 -8.27 -2.75 8.45
N ALA A 110 -9.49 -3.13 8.06
CA ALA A 110 -10.63 -3.24 8.95
C ALA A 110 -11.23 -4.64 8.83
N LEU A 111 -11.38 -5.32 9.97
CA LEU A 111 -11.94 -6.67 9.99
C LEU A 111 -13.45 -6.62 9.73
N HIS A 112 -13.87 -7.07 8.56
CA HIS A 112 -15.28 -7.17 8.25
C HIS A 112 -15.88 -8.42 8.92
N PRO A 113 -17.08 -8.36 9.54
CA PRO A 113 -17.70 -9.50 10.24
C PRO A 113 -17.88 -10.77 9.40
N MET A 114 -18.00 -10.65 8.09
CA MET A 114 -18.11 -11.78 7.17
C MET A 114 -16.75 -12.24 6.61
N SER A 115 -15.65 -11.67 7.06
CA SER A 115 -14.32 -12.09 6.61
C SER A 115 -13.95 -13.46 7.18
N PRO A 116 -13.33 -14.36 6.39
CA PRO A 116 -12.73 -15.58 6.93
C PRO A 116 -11.68 -15.33 8.03
N MET A 117 -11.14 -14.11 8.12
CA MET A 117 -10.18 -13.74 9.16
C MET A 117 -10.81 -13.62 10.55
N VAL A 118 -12.15 -13.56 10.67
CA VAL A 118 -12.86 -13.59 11.97
C VAL A 118 -12.51 -14.87 12.72
N GLU A 119 -12.56 -16.02 12.06
CA GLU A 119 -12.17 -17.30 12.63
C GLU A 119 -10.71 -17.31 13.14
N MET A 120 -9.82 -16.64 12.42
CA MET A 120 -8.41 -16.50 12.83
C MET A 120 -8.25 -15.65 14.08
N VAL A 121 -9.09 -14.63 14.25
CA VAL A 121 -9.13 -13.83 15.48
C VAL A 121 -9.68 -14.65 16.66
N GLU A 122 -10.78 -15.37 16.44
CA GLU A 122 -11.44 -16.18 17.47
C GLU A 122 -10.55 -17.32 17.99
N ASN A 123 -9.77 -17.95 17.10
CA ASN A 123 -8.82 -19.00 17.49
C ASN A 123 -7.44 -18.50 17.92
N GLY A 124 -7.20 -17.19 17.89
CA GLY A 124 -5.96 -16.54 18.32
C GLY A 124 -4.80 -16.64 17.34
N SER A 125 -5.01 -17.15 16.11
CA SER A 125 -3.94 -17.20 15.08
C SER A 125 -3.69 -15.86 14.36
N PHE A 126 -4.59 -14.91 14.52
CA PHE A 126 -4.43 -13.53 14.09
C PHE A 126 -4.81 -12.59 15.23
N VAL A 127 -3.90 -11.70 15.60
CA VAL A 127 -4.15 -10.67 16.62
C VAL A 127 -4.26 -9.32 15.91
N PRO A 128 -5.45 -8.71 15.85
CA PRO A 128 -5.62 -7.38 15.26
C PRO A 128 -4.76 -6.35 15.97
N MET A 129 -4.34 -5.35 15.24
CA MET A 129 -3.58 -4.20 15.75
C MET A 129 -4.54 -3.13 16.28
N THR A 130 -4.09 -2.38 17.28
CA THR A 130 -4.74 -1.14 17.70
C THR A 130 -4.40 -0.01 16.72
N ASP A 131 -5.14 1.09 16.79
CA ASP A 131 -4.90 2.27 15.94
C ASP A 131 -3.47 2.80 16.11
N GLU A 132 -2.97 2.85 17.35
CA GLU A 132 -1.59 3.25 17.63
C GLU A 132 -0.56 2.32 16.99
N GLU A 133 -0.77 1.01 17.08
CA GLU A 133 0.10 0.01 16.45
C GLU A 133 0.09 0.15 14.93
N ILE A 134 -1.07 0.45 14.33
CA ILE A 134 -1.18 0.70 12.88
C ILE A 134 -0.42 1.98 12.49
N VAL A 135 -0.53 3.05 13.28
CA VAL A 135 0.24 4.28 13.05
C VAL A 135 1.73 4.03 13.16
N ALA A 136 2.17 3.24 14.13
CA ALA A 136 3.57 2.85 14.27
C ALA A 136 4.06 2.02 13.07
N GLU A 137 3.21 1.15 12.52
CA GLU A 137 3.50 0.40 11.29
C GLU A 137 3.62 1.34 10.07
N ILE A 138 2.70 2.30 9.92
CA ILE A 138 2.76 3.30 8.84
C ILE A 138 4.04 4.14 8.97
N ARG A 139 4.40 4.53 10.20
CA ARG A 139 5.65 5.27 10.47
C ARG A 139 6.88 4.48 10.02
N LEU A 140 6.95 3.19 10.40
CA LEU A 140 8.05 2.32 9.99
C LEU A 140 8.11 2.14 8.46
N LEU A 141 6.96 2.01 7.82
CA LEU A 141 6.86 1.91 6.37
C LEU A 141 7.39 3.20 5.72
N VAL A 142 6.90 4.38 6.13
CA VAL A 142 7.35 5.68 5.57
C VAL A 142 8.84 5.88 5.81
N GLU A 143 9.37 5.54 6.99
CA GLU A 143 10.80 5.59 7.29
C GLU A 143 11.62 4.72 6.33
N SER A 144 11.12 3.52 6.01
CA SER A 144 11.77 2.52 5.14
C SER A 144 11.65 2.83 3.63
N LEU A 145 10.76 3.72 3.23
CA LEU A 145 10.66 4.21 1.86
C LEU A 145 11.84 5.14 1.54
N ARG A 146 12.37 5.07 0.31
CA ARG A 146 13.35 6.05 -0.19
C ARG A 146 12.65 7.37 -0.50
N GLU A 147 13.44 8.44 -0.61
CA GLU A 147 12.98 9.68 -1.21
C GLU A 147 12.81 9.45 -2.71
N MET A 148 11.56 9.38 -3.17
CA MET A 148 11.18 9.15 -4.55
C MET A 148 9.97 10.02 -4.89
N HIS A 149 9.80 10.34 -6.17
CA HIS A 149 8.68 11.15 -6.64
C HIS A 149 7.38 10.32 -6.71
N SER A 150 6.96 9.81 -5.55
CA SER A 150 5.70 9.07 -5.36
C SER A 150 4.79 9.86 -4.43
N TYR A 151 3.53 10.00 -4.82
CA TYR A 151 2.52 10.63 -3.98
C TYR A 151 1.99 9.60 -2.97
N PHE A 152 2.36 9.77 -1.70
CA PHE A 152 1.84 8.96 -0.60
C PHE A 152 0.53 9.56 -0.10
N SER A 153 -0.53 8.76 0.04
CA SER A 153 -1.84 9.26 0.43
C SER A 153 -2.54 8.38 1.46
N CYS A 154 -2.87 8.99 2.60
CA CYS A 154 -3.84 8.47 3.55
C CYS A 154 -5.22 9.14 3.40
N ALA A 155 -5.36 10.19 2.60
CA ALA A 155 -6.59 10.98 2.48
C ALA A 155 -7.71 10.31 1.68
N ASP A 156 -7.40 9.31 0.87
CA ASP A 156 -8.36 8.72 -0.08
C ASP A 156 -9.42 7.81 0.54
N PHE A 157 -9.30 7.46 1.81
CA PHE A 157 -10.17 6.48 2.44
C PHE A 157 -10.59 6.95 3.83
N GLY A 158 -11.90 7.16 4.01
CA GLY A 158 -12.48 7.74 5.23
C GLY A 158 -12.30 6.91 6.51
N LEU A 159 -11.75 5.68 6.42
CA LEU A 159 -11.38 4.86 7.57
C LEU A 159 -9.88 4.93 7.90
N ASN A 160 -9.11 5.70 7.16
CA ASN A 160 -7.71 5.91 7.49
C ASN A 160 -7.59 6.85 8.70
N LEU A 161 -6.70 6.48 9.62
CA LEU A 161 -6.52 7.18 10.90
C LEU A 161 -5.92 8.59 10.73
N LEU A 162 -5.04 8.77 9.74
CA LEU A 162 -4.23 9.97 9.57
C LEU A 162 -4.40 10.56 8.16
N MET A 163 -5.57 11.15 7.90
CA MET A 163 -5.90 11.70 6.58
C MET A 163 -5.01 12.88 6.15
N TYR A 164 -4.25 13.47 7.07
CA TYR A 164 -3.32 14.58 6.77
C TYR A 164 -1.91 14.12 6.41
N VAL A 165 -1.58 12.83 6.56
CA VAL A 165 -0.31 12.27 6.09
C VAL A 165 -0.41 12.04 4.59
N ASP A 166 -0.03 13.07 3.83
CA ASP A 166 -0.30 13.14 2.39
C ASP A 166 0.72 14.04 1.67
N GLY A 167 1.20 13.60 0.50
CA GLY A 167 2.10 14.38 -0.34
C GLY A 167 3.19 13.57 -1.03
N PHE A 168 4.05 14.27 -1.78
CA PHE A 168 5.20 13.63 -2.42
C PHE A 168 6.30 13.29 -1.42
N LEU A 169 6.84 12.05 -1.51
CA LEU A 169 7.85 11.56 -0.55
C LEU A 169 9.18 12.32 -0.65
N ASP A 170 9.59 12.73 -1.85
CA ASP A 170 10.80 13.54 -2.05
C ASP A 170 10.70 14.97 -1.46
N GLU A 171 9.48 15.45 -1.21
CA GLU A 171 9.23 16.78 -0.65
C GLU A 171 8.83 16.75 0.83
N LYS A 172 8.00 15.76 1.22
CA LYS A 172 7.28 15.78 2.50
C LYS A 172 7.59 14.62 3.44
N LYS A 173 8.45 13.68 3.09
CA LYS A 173 8.74 12.51 3.93
C LYS A 173 9.12 12.89 5.37
N ALA A 174 9.99 13.90 5.54
CA ALA A 174 10.39 14.36 6.87
C ALA A 174 9.22 14.95 7.68
N VAL A 175 8.30 15.65 7.02
CA VAL A 175 7.10 16.21 7.64
C VAL A 175 6.15 15.08 8.03
N MET A 176 5.91 14.11 7.14
CA MET A 176 5.08 12.93 7.44
C MET A 176 5.60 12.16 8.66
N LEU A 177 6.92 11.93 8.75
CA LEU A 177 7.52 11.25 9.90
C LEU A 177 7.32 12.05 11.19
N LYS A 178 7.46 13.37 11.13
CA LYS A 178 7.22 14.25 12.28
C LYS A 178 5.76 14.17 12.73
N ASP A 179 4.81 14.26 11.81
CA ASP A 179 3.37 14.19 12.12
C ASP A 179 2.99 12.83 12.74
N LEU A 180 3.59 11.74 12.25
CA LEU A 180 3.41 10.39 12.79
C LEU A 180 4.02 10.27 14.20
N ASP A 181 5.21 10.84 14.43
CA ASP A 181 5.86 10.87 15.74
C ASP A 181 5.06 11.73 16.75
N GLU A 182 4.51 12.85 16.32
CA GLU A 182 3.64 13.70 17.14
C GLU A 182 2.40 12.92 17.58
N TYR A 183 1.71 12.24 16.67
CA TYR A 183 0.56 11.39 17.00
C TYR A 183 0.93 10.29 18.00
N LEU A 184 2.04 9.59 17.79
CA LEU A 184 2.49 8.51 18.67
C LEU A 184 2.91 9.01 20.08
N SER A 185 3.25 10.29 20.20
CA SER A 185 3.60 10.92 21.49
C SER A 185 2.39 11.34 22.33
N LEU A 186 1.18 11.41 21.73
CA LEU A 186 -0.04 11.78 22.43
C LEU A 186 -0.44 10.70 23.47
N SER A 187 -1.04 11.11 24.58
CA SER A 187 -1.68 10.19 25.51
C SER A 187 -2.99 9.63 24.93
N ASP A 188 -3.47 8.50 25.48
CA ASP A 188 -4.73 7.90 25.02
C ASP A 188 -5.92 8.86 25.10
N GLU A 189 -5.93 9.77 26.11
CA GLU A 189 -6.96 10.80 26.24
C GLU A 189 -6.90 11.87 25.15
N GLN A 190 -5.72 12.12 24.60
CA GLN A 190 -5.51 13.13 23.54
C GLN A 190 -5.76 12.60 22.12
N ARG A 191 -5.81 11.27 21.97
CA ARG A 191 -6.10 10.60 20.69
C ARG A 191 -7.60 10.39 20.42
N GLN A 192 -8.46 10.59 21.45
CA GLN A 192 -9.92 10.52 21.34
C GLN A 192 -10.51 11.84 20.86
#